data_5e3e5488b7903f7a08e4608339f49d90
#
_entry.id   5e3e5488b7903f7a08e4608339f49d90
#
_cell.length_a   1.000
_cell.length_b   1.000
_cell.length_c   1.000
_cell.angle_alpha   90.00
_cell.angle_beta   90.00
_cell.angle_gamma   90.00
#
_symmetry.space_group_name_H-M   'P 1'
#
loop_
_entity.id
_entity.type
_entity.pdbx_description
1 polymer ?
#
loop_
_entity_poly.entity_id
_entity_poly.type
_entity_poly.pdbx_seq_one_letter_code
_entity_poly.pdbx_strand_id
1 'polypeptide(L)'
;MTTTGHPIVVRRAEPRDADAIQVIFSGPKVIAGTLQLPYPSVEAWRKRLADFPAADHWLVATIDGEVVGNLGLHDGGKSPRRRHVGQLGMSVRDDRQGCGVGSALMRAALDLADGWINYQRLELWVFTDNLAAIALYRKFGFAIEGTCRAHAFRDGRYADTYAMARLHPSFTMAAEPQ
;
A
#
# COMPACT_ATOMS: atom_id res chain seq x y z
N MET A 1 -14.27 -16.49 25.67
CA MET A 1 -14.50 -16.98 24.30
C MET A 1 -13.36 -16.47 23.47
N THR A 2 -12.34 -17.29 23.24
CA THR A 2 -11.18 -16.98 22.38
C THR A 2 -11.67 -17.03 20.94
N THR A 3 -11.75 -15.87 20.31
CA THR A 3 -11.97 -15.77 18.87
C THR A 3 -10.75 -16.39 18.18
N THR A 4 -10.85 -17.62 17.74
CA THR A 4 -9.87 -18.28 16.88
C THR A 4 -9.88 -17.53 15.53
N GLY A 5 -9.18 -16.41 15.49
CA GLY A 5 -8.96 -15.69 14.25
C GLY A 5 -8.07 -16.55 13.35
N HIS A 6 -8.54 -16.85 12.14
CA HIS A 6 -7.72 -17.52 11.13
C HIS A 6 -6.42 -16.77 10.93
N PRO A 7 -5.25 -17.45 10.86
CA PRO A 7 -3.96 -16.80 10.74
C PRO A 7 -3.88 -16.05 9.40
N ILE A 8 -3.42 -14.79 9.47
CA ILE A 8 -3.12 -14.00 8.28
C ILE A 8 -1.68 -14.32 7.87
N VAL A 9 -1.50 -14.88 6.68
CA VAL A 9 -0.20 -15.19 6.10
C VAL A 9 0.12 -14.17 5.01
N VAL A 10 1.29 -13.53 5.09
CA VAL A 10 1.76 -12.61 4.06
C VAL A 10 2.86 -13.29 3.25
N ARG A 11 2.77 -13.21 1.94
CA ARG A 11 3.74 -13.74 1.00
C ARG A 11 3.90 -12.85 -0.24
N ARG A 12 4.90 -13.11 -1.05
CA ARG A 12 5.05 -12.46 -2.35
C ARG A 12 3.86 -12.81 -3.26
N ALA A 13 3.40 -11.81 -4.02
CA ALA A 13 2.39 -12.03 -5.05
C ALA A 13 3.00 -12.79 -6.23
N GLU A 14 2.20 -13.64 -6.85
CA GLU A 14 2.56 -14.42 -8.03
C GLU A 14 1.52 -14.20 -9.14
N PRO A 15 1.83 -14.49 -10.42
CA PRO A 15 0.88 -14.29 -11.53
C PRO A 15 -0.47 -15.00 -11.32
N ARG A 16 -0.48 -16.12 -10.60
CA ARG A 16 -1.71 -16.86 -10.23
C ARG A 16 -2.65 -16.08 -9.29
N ASP A 17 -2.17 -15.04 -8.62
CA ASP A 17 -2.98 -14.22 -7.71
C ASP A 17 -3.79 -13.13 -8.45
N ALA A 18 -3.62 -13.00 -9.78
CA ALA A 18 -4.23 -11.95 -10.58
C ALA A 18 -5.77 -11.92 -10.48
N ASP A 19 -6.40 -13.10 -10.48
CA ASP A 19 -7.87 -13.20 -10.36
C ASP A 19 -8.35 -12.69 -9.00
N ALA A 20 -7.68 -13.08 -7.92
CA ALA A 20 -8.03 -12.61 -6.57
C ALA A 20 -7.75 -11.11 -6.38
N ILE A 21 -6.65 -10.60 -6.95
CA ILE A 21 -6.33 -9.17 -6.92
C ILE A 21 -7.37 -8.37 -7.70
N GLN A 22 -7.82 -8.87 -8.87
CA GLN A 22 -8.89 -8.25 -9.63
C GLN A 22 -10.19 -8.16 -8.80
N VAL A 23 -10.55 -9.22 -8.06
CA VAL A 23 -11.71 -9.22 -7.16
C VAL A 23 -11.55 -8.16 -6.07
N ILE A 24 -10.36 -8.01 -5.46
CA ILE A 24 -10.09 -6.96 -4.47
C ILE A 24 -10.35 -5.58 -5.06
N PHE A 25 -9.82 -5.30 -6.25
CA PHE A 25 -9.97 -4.00 -6.93
C PHE A 25 -11.35 -3.79 -7.58
N SER A 26 -12.23 -4.78 -7.56
CA SER A 26 -13.65 -4.63 -7.94
C SER A 26 -14.53 -4.15 -6.79
N GLY A 27 -14.04 -4.18 -5.56
CA GLY A 27 -14.78 -3.75 -4.37
C GLY A 27 -15.04 -2.24 -4.37
N PRO A 28 -16.29 -1.78 -4.10
CA PRO A 28 -16.62 -0.36 -4.14
C PRO A 28 -15.80 0.49 -3.16
N LYS A 29 -15.46 -0.02 -1.96
CA LYS A 29 -14.62 0.71 -1.01
C LYS A 29 -13.17 0.79 -1.49
N VAL A 30 -12.65 -0.27 -2.12
CA VAL A 30 -11.30 -0.27 -2.70
C VAL A 30 -11.23 0.70 -3.88
N ILE A 31 -12.21 0.70 -4.77
CA ILE A 31 -12.29 1.67 -5.88
C ILE A 31 -12.31 3.10 -5.33
N ALA A 32 -13.17 3.38 -4.36
CA ALA A 32 -13.27 4.71 -3.76
C ALA A 32 -12.00 5.13 -3.00
N GLY A 33 -11.26 4.18 -2.44
CA GLY A 33 -10.06 4.42 -1.64
C GLY A 33 -8.73 4.41 -2.40
N THR A 34 -8.75 4.13 -3.72
CA THR A 34 -7.55 4.02 -4.55
C THR A 34 -7.66 4.86 -5.82
N LEU A 35 -6.56 4.99 -6.57
CA LEU A 35 -6.55 5.63 -7.88
C LEU A 35 -6.88 4.65 -9.03
N GLN A 36 -7.39 3.46 -8.73
CA GLN A 36 -7.78 2.49 -9.74
C GLN A 36 -9.14 2.84 -10.33
N LEU A 37 -9.30 2.56 -11.61
CA LEU A 37 -10.59 2.72 -12.29
C LEU A 37 -11.51 1.53 -12.01
N PRO A 38 -12.84 1.71 -12.06
CA PRO A 38 -13.81 0.63 -12.09
C PRO A 38 -13.52 -0.37 -13.24
N TYR A 39 -14.03 -1.60 -13.09
CA TYR A 39 -13.91 -2.67 -14.08
C TYR A 39 -12.46 -3.11 -14.35
N PRO A 40 -11.70 -3.54 -13.32
CA PRO A 40 -10.32 -3.98 -13.49
C PRO A 40 -10.26 -5.27 -14.34
N SER A 41 -9.28 -5.33 -15.25
CA SER A 41 -9.04 -6.50 -16.11
C SER A 41 -8.13 -7.51 -15.40
N VAL A 42 -8.55 -8.79 -15.36
CA VAL A 42 -7.72 -9.90 -14.87
C VAL A 42 -6.44 -10.01 -15.71
N GLU A 43 -6.55 -9.90 -17.04
CA GLU A 43 -5.40 -10.02 -17.93
C GLU A 43 -4.39 -8.90 -17.72
N ALA A 44 -4.86 -7.66 -17.47
CA ALA A 44 -3.99 -6.55 -17.13
C ALA A 44 -3.25 -6.79 -15.80
N TRP A 45 -3.90 -7.38 -14.79
CA TRP A 45 -3.26 -7.77 -13.54
C TRP A 45 -2.26 -8.91 -13.74
N ARG A 46 -2.61 -9.91 -14.54
CA ARG A 46 -1.72 -11.04 -14.85
C ARG A 46 -0.44 -10.56 -15.53
N LYS A 47 -0.58 -9.68 -16.53
CA LYS A 47 0.56 -9.05 -17.19
C LYS A 47 1.38 -8.19 -16.22
N ARG A 48 0.72 -7.36 -15.40
CA ARG A 48 1.41 -6.51 -14.41
C ARG A 48 2.21 -7.32 -13.39
N LEU A 49 1.71 -8.49 -12.95
CA LEU A 49 2.41 -9.37 -12.04
C LEU A 49 3.54 -10.16 -12.71
N ALA A 50 3.45 -10.43 -14.03
CA ALA A 50 4.49 -11.11 -14.78
C ALA A 50 5.64 -10.17 -15.17
N ASP A 51 5.34 -8.92 -15.56
CA ASP A 51 6.29 -7.93 -16.06
C ASP A 51 6.81 -6.99 -14.95
N PHE A 52 6.82 -7.45 -13.75
CA PHE A 52 7.09 -6.68 -12.55
C PHE A 52 8.57 -6.21 -12.49
N PRO A 53 8.85 -4.92 -12.28
CA PRO A 53 10.23 -4.44 -12.14
C PRO A 53 10.94 -5.15 -10.98
N ALA A 54 12.20 -5.53 -11.16
CA ALA A 54 12.96 -6.24 -10.13
C ALA A 54 13.12 -5.46 -8.82
N ALA A 55 13.06 -4.13 -8.88
CA ALA A 55 13.15 -3.24 -7.72
C ALA A 55 11.83 -3.10 -6.94
N ASP A 56 10.72 -3.54 -7.53
CA ASP A 56 9.40 -3.46 -6.90
C ASP A 56 9.06 -4.76 -6.13
N HIS A 57 8.27 -4.67 -5.10
CA HIS A 57 7.86 -5.81 -4.30
C HIS A 57 6.34 -5.80 -4.11
N TRP A 58 5.69 -6.89 -4.54
CA TRP A 58 4.26 -7.07 -4.32
C TRP A 58 4.03 -8.18 -3.32
N LEU A 59 3.26 -7.84 -2.28
CA LEU A 59 2.85 -8.75 -1.22
C LEU A 59 1.35 -9.00 -1.31
N VAL A 60 0.93 -10.20 -0.98
CA VAL A 60 -0.47 -10.55 -0.75
C VAL A 60 -0.64 -11.08 0.66
N ALA A 61 -1.78 -10.79 1.26
CA ALA A 61 -2.21 -11.38 2.52
C ALA A 61 -3.29 -12.43 2.24
N THR A 62 -3.15 -13.60 2.85
CA THR A 62 -4.11 -14.69 2.72
C THR A 62 -4.72 -15.05 4.08
N ILE A 63 -5.99 -15.46 4.06
CA ILE A 63 -6.71 -16.10 5.17
C ILE A 63 -7.25 -17.41 4.60
N ASP A 64 -6.94 -18.53 5.25
CA ASP A 64 -7.33 -19.89 4.78
C ASP A 64 -6.93 -20.17 3.31
N GLY A 65 -5.80 -19.61 2.88
CA GLY A 65 -5.30 -19.76 1.51
C GLY A 65 -5.94 -18.78 0.49
N GLU A 66 -6.99 -18.06 0.86
CA GLU A 66 -7.66 -17.07 0.01
C GLU A 66 -6.95 -15.72 0.10
N VAL A 67 -6.60 -15.11 -1.04
CA VAL A 67 -6.00 -13.77 -1.08
C VAL A 67 -7.07 -12.72 -0.76
N VAL A 68 -6.82 -11.95 0.29
CA VAL A 68 -7.78 -10.96 0.82
C VAL A 68 -7.24 -9.53 0.89
N GLY A 69 -5.98 -9.36 0.57
CA GLY A 69 -5.34 -8.03 0.53
C GLY A 69 -4.04 -8.08 -0.24
N ASN A 70 -3.61 -6.92 -0.71
CA ASN A 70 -2.34 -6.76 -1.41
C ASN A 70 -1.67 -5.43 -1.04
N LEU A 71 -0.35 -5.40 -1.16
CA LEU A 71 0.48 -4.22 -0.98
C LEU A 71 1.59 -4.21 -2.03
N GLY A 72 1.71 -3.11 -2.77
CA GLY A 72 2.85 -2.83 -3.63
C GLY A 72 3.83 -1.91 -2.90
N LEU A 73 5.11 -2.30 -2.85
CA LEU A 73 6.22 -1.46 -2.43
C LEU A 73 7.10 -1.21 -3.67
N HIS A 74 7.17 0.03 -4.09
CA HIS A 74 7.78 0.47 -5.34
C HIS A 74 8.98 1.35 -5.08
N ASP A 75 9.96 1.33 -5.98
CA ASP A 75 11.02 2.34 -6.01
C ASP A 75 10.41 3.74 -6.18
N GLY A 76 10.76 4.65 -5.28
CA GLY A 76 10.20 6.01 -5.18
C GLY A 76 10.61 6.97 -6.28
N GLY A 77 11.27 6.48 -7.32
CA GLY A 77 11.59 7.27 -8.51
C GLY A 77 12.87 6.88 -9.22
N LYS A 78 12.89 7.15 -10.51
CA LYS A 78 14.03 6.86 -11.40
C LYS A 78 15.27 7.74 -11.15
N SER A 79 15.15 8.77 -10.29
CA SER A 79 16.27 9.67 -9.99
C SER A 79 17.24 9.02 -9.00
N PRO A 80 18.53 8.92 -9.33
CA PRO A 80 19.55 8.40 -8.41
C PRO A 80 19.60 9.12 -7.06
N ARG A 81 19.15 10.39 -7.02
CA ARG A 81 19.09 11.19 -5.78
C ARG A 81 17.92 10.80 -4.87
N ARG A 82 16.97 10.00 -5.34
CA ARG A 82 15.81 9.52 -4.61
C ARG A 82 15.82 8.00 -4.38
N ARG A 83 16.92 7.30 -4.66
CA ARG A 83 17.06 5.84 -4.47
C ARG A 83 16.82 5.35 -3.04
N HIS A 84 16.83 6.25 -2.07
CA HIS A 84 16.52 5.98 -0.66
C HIS A 84 15.03 6.08 -0.35
N VAL A 85 14.19 6.39 -1.33
CA VAL A 85 12.75 6.58 -1.18
C VAL A 85 12.01 5.39 -1.76
N GLY A 86 11.09 4.81 -0.98
CA GLY A 86 10.11 3.85 -1.46
C GLY A 86 8.71 4.44 -1.46
N GLN A 87 7.84 3.95 -2.32
CA GLN A 87 6.42 4.30 -2.35
C GLN A 87 5.58 3.05 -2.09
N LEU A 88 4.50 3.18 -1.36
CA LEU A 88 3.62 2.06 -1.12
C LEU A 88 2.16 2.39 -1.41
N GLY A 89 1.44 1.36 -1.85
CA GLY A 89 -0.01 1.38 -1.99
C GLY A 89 -0.57 0.04 -1.54
N MET A 90 -1.74 0.06 -0.90
CA MET A 90 -2.33 -1.12 -0.30
C MET A 90 -3.83 -1.15 -0.51
N SER A 91 -4.36 -2.36 -0.67
CA SER A 91 -5.80 -2.61 -0.72
C SER A 91 -6.16 -3.86 0.07
N VAL A 92 -7.30 -3.81 0.74
CA VAL A 92 -7.88 -4.94 1.47
C VAL A 92 -9.30 -5.14 0.98
N ARG A 93 -9.65 -6.38 0.64
CA ARG A 93 -11.00 -6.75 0.18
C ARG A 93 -12.06 -6.21 1.14
N ASP A 94 -13.13 -5.66 0.60
CA ASP A 94 -14.13 -4.88 1.34
C ASP A 94 -14.71 -5.62 2.55
N ASP A 95 -14.95 -6.93 2.43
CA ASP A 95 -15.48 -7.80 3.48
C ASP A 95 -14.43 -8.24 4.52
N ARG A 96 -13.16 -7.93 4.29
CA ARG A 96 -12.02 -8.27 5.16
C ARG A 96 -11.32 -7.05 5.74
N GLN A 97 -11.89 -5.86 5.53
CA GLN A 97 -11.43 -4.64 6.21
C GLN A 97 -11.72 -4.71 7.71
N GLY A 98 -10.89 -4.08 8.52
CA GLY A 98 -11.02 -4.11 9.99
C GLY A 98 -10.56 -5.41 10.66
N CYS A 99 -10.17 -6.46 9.91
CA CYS A 99 -9.77 -7.78 10.43
C CYS A 99 -8.24 -7.93 10.64
N GLY A 100 -7.47 -6.83 10.61
CA GLY A 100 -6.01 -6.87 10.83
C GLY A 100 -5.17 -7.11 9.58
N VAL A 101 -5.78 -7.37 8.41
CA VAL A 101 -5.09 -7.65 7.13
C VAL A 101 -4.14 -6.52 6.75
N GLY A 102 -4.61 -5.27 6.78
CA GLY A 102 -3.77 -4.09 6.50
C GLY A 102 -2.59 -3.96 7.45
N SER A 103 -2.77 -4.28 8.73
CA SER A 103 -1.67 -4.26 9.71
C SER A 103 -0.65 -5.37 9.46
N ALA A 104 -1.07 -6.53 8.99
CA ALA A 104 -0.16 -7.63 8.62
C ALA A 104 0.68 -7.26 7.39
N LEU A 105 0.04 -6.73 6.35
CA LEU A 105 0.72 -6.25 5.14
C LEU A 105 1.73 -5.14 5.46
N MET A 106 1.34 -4.15 6.28
CA MET A 106 2.23 -3.06 6.67
C MET A 106 3.46 -3.56 7.44
N ARG A 107 3.29 -4.47 8.41
CA ARG A 107 4.45 -5.05 9.11
C ARG A 107 5.43 -5.71 8.16
N ALA A 108 4.94 -6.58 7.28
CA ALA A 108 5.78 -7.28 6.31
C ALA A 108 6.48 -6.31 5.33
N ALA A 109 5.78 -5.26 4.89
CA ALA A 109 6.36 -4.24 4.01
C ALA A 109 7.43 -3.41 4.71
N LEU A 110 7.24 -3.06 5.99
CA LEU A 110 8.22 -2.32 6.78
C LEU A 110 9.45 -3.18 7.11
N ASP A 111 9.24 -4.45 7.47
CA ASP A 111 10.36 -5.39 7.68
C ASP A 111 11.22 -5.50 6.41
N LEU A 112 10.59 -5.57 5.25
CA LEU A 112 11.30 -5.61 3.96
C LEU A 112 12.00 -4.28 3.66
N ALA A 113 11.29 -3.17 3.81
CA ALA A 113 11.81 -1.83 3.51
C ALA A 113 12.99 -1.43 4.41
N ASP A 114 12.86 -1.66 5.71
CA ASP A 114 13.84 -1.25 6.71
C ASP A 114 15.02 -2.25 6.77
N GLY A 115 14.71 -3.55 6.85
CA GLY A 115 15.72 -4.59 7.13
C GLY A 115 16.47 -5.11 5.91
N TRP A 116 15.93 -4.99 4.71
CA TRP A 116 16.48 -5.63 3.51
C TRP A 116 16.78 -4.66 2.37
N ILE A 117 15.91 -3.67 2.13
CA ILE A 117 16.08 -2.71 1.03
C ILE A 117 16.80 -1.45 1.52
N ASN A 118 16.66 -1.13 2.81
CA ASN A 118 17.21 0.08 3.43
C ASN A 118 16.60 1.37 2.85
N TYR A 119 15.29 1.39 2.63
CA TYR A 119 14.61 2.64 2.33
C TYR A 119 14.63 3.55 3.56
N GLN A 120 15.20 4.74 3.40
CA GLN A 120 15.27 5.75 4.47
C GLN A 120 13.99 6.56 4.59
N ARG A 121 13.14 6.51 3.57
CA ARG A 121 11.87 7.21 3.49
C ARG A 121 10.86 6.38 2.73
N LEU A 122 9.65 6.26 3.27
CA LEU A 122 8.50 5.68 2.58
C LEU A 122 7.42 6.75 2.41
N GLU A 123 6.85 6.81 1.22
CA GLU A 123 5.82 7.78 0.83
C GLU A 123 4.53 7.07 0.39
N LEU A 124 3.41 7.72 0.62
CA LEU A 124 2.11 7.31 0.11
C LEU A 124 1.17 8.50 -0.06
N TRP A 125 0.12 8.30 -0.84
CA TRP A 125 -1.01 9.22 -0.92
C TRP A 125 -2.28 8.52 -0.48
N VAL A 126 -3.11 9.20 0.28
CA VAL A 126 -4.38 8.68 0.79
C VAL A 126 -5.46 9.75 0.68
N PHE A 127 -6.65 9.39 0.22
CA PHE A 127 -7.78 10.32 0.19
C PHE A 127 -8.06 10.87 1.59
N THR A 128 -8.34 12.18 1.67
CA THR A 128 -8.53 12.88 2.96
C THR A 128 -9.72 12.35 3.76
N ASP A 129 -10.69 11.72 3.10
CA ASP A 129 -11.86 11.10 3.68
C ASP A 129 -11.69 9.60 4.04
N ASN A 130 -10.54 9.00 3.70
CA ASN A 130 -10.24 7.60 4.07
C ASN A 130 -9.64 7.50 5.48
N LEU A 131 -10.48 7.78 6.49
CA LEU A 131 -10.06 7.86 7.88
C LEU A 131 -9.46 6.55 8.40
N ALA A 132 -9.95 5.41 7.93
CA ALA A 132 -9.44 4.09 8.34
C ALA A 132 -8.00 3.87 7.86
N ALA A 133 -7.69 4.19 6.60
CA ALA A 133 -6.33 4.10 6.06
C ALA A 133 -5.39 5.10 6.73
N ILE A 134 -5.84 6.34 6.96
CA ILE A 134 -5.05 7.37 7.66
C ILE A 134 -4.68 6.90 9.07
N ALA A 135 -5.65 6.34 9.82
CA ALA A 135 -5.40 5.81 11.15
C ALA A 135 -4.39 4.65 11.12
N LEU A 136 -4.52 3.75 10.12
CA LEU A 136 -3.58 2.66 9.93
C LEU A 136 -2.16 3.18 9.66
N TYR A 137 -1.98 4.11 8.72
CA TYR A 137 -0.67 4.65 8.39
C TYR A 137 -0.03 5.39 9.58
N ARG A 138 -0.80 6.18 10.32
CA ARG A 138 -0.32 6.82 11.56
C ARG A 138 0.16 5.81 12.60
N LYS A 139 -0.54 4.70 12.78
CA LYS A 139 -0.15 3.60 13.67
C LYS A 139 1.24 3.04 13.33
N PHE A 140 1.62 3.09 12.06
CA PHE A 140 2.92 2.63 11.56
C PHE A 140 3.96 3.75 11.35
N GLY A 141 3.73 4.92 11.95
CA GLY A 141 4.70 6.01 12.00
C GLY A 141 4.68 6.95 10.80
N PHE A 142 3.67 6.86 9.91
CA PHE A 142 3.51 7.84 8.85
C PHE A 142 2.90 9.14 9.39
N ALA A 143 3.47 10.27 9.00
CA ALA A 143 2.96 11.61 9.27
C ALA A 143 2.41 12.26 8.00
N ILE A 144 1.39 13.12 8.14
CA ILE A 144 0.91 13.95 7.04
C ILE A 144 1.94 15.08 6.83
N GLU A 145 2.44 15.22 5.60
CA GLU A 145 3.37 16.28 5.22
C GLU A 145 2.69 17.38 4.40
N GLY A 146 1.54 17.11 3.81
CA GLY A 146 0.80 18.08 3.04
C GLY A 146 -0.52 17.58 2.49
N THR A 147 -1.32 18.51 1.97
CA THR A 147 -2.58 18.23 1.27
C THR A 147 -2.41 18.54 -0.21
N CYS A 148 -2.59 17.52 -1.04
CA CYS A 148 -2.64 17.68 -2.50
C CYS A 148 -4.08 17.97 -2.89
N ARG A 149 -4.38 19.22 -3.24
CA ARG A 149 -5.73 19.66 -3.60
C ARG A 149 -6.10 19.21 -5.00
N ALA A 150 -7.36 18.77 -5.19
CA ALA A 150 -7.88 18.30 -6.48
C ALA A 150 -6.97 17.23 -7.13
N HIS A 151 -6.37 16.35 -6.32
CA HIS A 151 -5.35 15.40 -6.75
C HIS A 151 -5.91 14.27 -7.62
N ALA A 152 -7.17 13.92 -7.42
CA ALA A 152 -7.84 12.88 -8.19
C ALA A 152 -9.26 13.26 -8.55
N PHE A 153 -9.79 12.65 -9.62
CA PHE A 153 -11.20 12.74 -9.99
C PHE A 153 -11.89 11.43 -9.62
N ARG A 154 -12.93 11.52 -8.79
CA ARG A 154 -13.66 10.36 -8.26
C ARG A 154 -15.14 10.69 -8.14
N ASP A 155 -16.01 9.83 -8.64
CA ASP A 155 -17.46 9.98 -8.56
C ASP A 155 -17.97 11.35 -9.04
N GLY A 156 -17.45 11.82 -10.19
CA GLY A 156 -17.87 13.06 -10.82
C GLY A 156 -17.34 14.34 -10.19
N ARG A 157 -16.39 14.26 -9.24
CA ARG A 157 -15.82 15.43 -8.55
C ARG A 157 -14.31 15.25 -8.26
N TYR A 158 -13.62 16.36 -8.09
CA TYR A 158 -12.25 16.35 -7.63
C TYR A 158 -12.17 16.04 -6.13
N ALA A 159 -11.19 15.24 -5.74
CA ALA A 159 -10.93 14.85 -4.36
C ALA A 159 -9.48 15.16 -3.98
N ASP A 160 -9.31 15.55 -2.72
CA ASP A 160 -8.01 15.85 -2.15
C ASP A 160 -7.38 14.58 -1.56
N THR A 161 -6.06 14.55 -1.52
CA THR A 161 -5.30 13.51 -0.80
C THR A 161 -4.30 14.14 0.16
N TYR A 162 -3.97 13.39 1.20
CA TYR A 162 -2.79 13.68 2.00
C TYR A 162 -1.57 12.99 1.38
N ALA A 163 -0.48 13.73 1.24
CA ALA A 163 0.85 13.16 1.12
C ALA A 163 1.30 12.77 2.53
N MET A 164 1.60 11.49 2.74
CA MET A 164 2.12 10.99 4.01
C MET A 164 3.47 10.33 3.81
N ALA A 165 4.34 10.48 4.80
CA ALA A 165 5.65 9.82 4.77
C ALA A 165 6.04 9.28 6.14
N ARG A 166 6.91 8.27 6.11
CA ARG A 166 7.59 7.69 7.26
C ARG A 166 9.08 7.70 7.01
N LEU A 167 9.85 8.19 7.95
CA LEU A 167 11.31 8.08 7.94
C LEU A 167 11.71 6.76 8.64
N HIS A 168 12.81 6.17 8.16
CA HIS A 168 13.39 4.99 8.82
C HIS A 168 13.73 5.32 10.29
N PRO A 169 13.52 4.41 11.25
CA PRO A 169 13.77 4.70 12.67
C PRO A 169 15.21 5.14 12.99
N SER A 170 16.19 4.71 12.19
CA SER A 170 17.61 5.13 12.34
C SER A 170 17.98 6.33 11.48
N PHE A 171 17.01 6.95 10.78
CA PHE A 171 17.31 8.09 9.90
C PHE A 171 17.72 9.31 10.74
N THR A 172 18.88 9.88 10.42
CA THR A 172 19.37 11.11 11.05
C THR A 172 19.37 12.23 10.02
N MET A 173 18.60 13.27 10.26
CA MET A 173 18.69 14.51 9.46
C MET A 173 20.04 15.17 9.72
N ALA A 174 20.70 15.62 8.65
CA ALA A 174 21.81 16.55 8.82
C ALA A 174 21.31 17.80 9.55
N ALA A 175 22.09 18.32 10.49
CA ALA A 175 21.75 19.58 11.15
C ALA A 175 21.60 20.67 10.09
N GLU A 176 20.56 21.50 10.22
CA GLU A 176 20.40 22.65 9.34
C GLU A 176 21.62 23.56 9.53
N PRO A 177 22.25 24.02 8.43
CA PRO A 177 23.29 25.03 8.55
C PRO A 177 22.68 26.29 9.17
N GLN A 178 23.27 26.78 10.27
CA GLN A 178 22.89 28.03 10.94
C GLN A 178 23.17 29.22 10.02
#